data_d46368ba27f3b1b0cc51325c9aacd202
#
_entry.id   d46368ba27f3b1b0cc51325c9aacd202
#
_cell.length_a   1.000
_cell.length_b   1.000
_cell.length_c   1.000
_cell.angle_alpha   90.00
_cell.angle_beta   90.00
_cell.angle_gamma   90.00
#
_symmetry.space_group_name_H-M   'P 1'
#
loop_
_entity.id
_entity.type
_entity.pdbx_description
1 polymer ?
#
loop_
_entity_poly.entity_id
_entity_poly.type
_entity_poly.pdbx_seq_one_letter_code
_entity_poly.pdbx_strand_id
1 'polypeptide(L)'
;MASEPLVGSLLRTLAASKAKGRFLELGTGTGLSTAWLLDGMCSDSTLVTMDNDQTLLDVAHRHLGSDTRLRIVCEDGDEFVKSVSSSGDKFDFIFADTWAGKYRFIQETLGLLNRHGLYVIDDMLRQPNWPEDHPPKVESLLALLEKRKDFLITKMAWSCGVVICTKI
;
A
#
# COMPACT_ATOMS: atom_id res chain seq x y z
N MET A 1 3.37 10.70 6.50
CA MET A 1 3.94 10.38 7.83
C MET A 1 4.57 9.00 7.70
N ALA A 2 5.69 8.69 8.36
CA ALA A 2 6.27 7.34 8.24
C ALA A 2 5.40 6.34 9.00
N SER A 3 5.20 5.14 8.44
CA SER A 3 4.46 4.06 9.11
C SER A 3 5.10 3.70 10.46
N GLU A 4 4.28 3.43 11.46
CA GLU A 4 4.77 3.03 12.77
C GLU A 4 5.47 1.66 12.73
N PRO A 5 6.47 1.38 13.60
CA PRO A 5 7.18 0.09 13.62
C PRO A 5 6.26 -1.13 13.76
N LEU A 6 5.12 -0.96 14.45
CA LEU A 6 4.12 -2.02 14.59
C LEU A 6 3.48 -2.36 13.22
N VAL A 7 3.11 -1.33 12.45
CA VAL A 7 2.58 -1.53 11.09
C VAL A 7 3.63 -2.17 10.19
N GLY A 8 4.89 -1.71 10.28
CA GLY A 8 6.00 -2.34 9.58
C GLY A 8 6.12 -3.84 9.88
N SER A 9 6.08 -4.22 11.16
CA SER A 9 6.11 -5.63 11.58
C SER A 9 4.95 -6.45 11.01
N LEU A 10 3.75 -5.86 10.94
CA LEU A 10 2.58 -6.49 10.29
C LEU A 10 2.81 -6.67 8.79
N LEU A 11 3.28 -5.63 8.09
CA LEU A 11 3.58 -5.69 6.65
C LEU A 11 4.57 -6.80 6.33
N ARG A 12 5.67 -6.90 7.10
CA ARG A 12 6.65 -7.98 7.00
C ARG A 12 6.01 -9.36 7.12
N THR A 13 5.20 -9.56 8.15
CA THR A 13 4.53 -10.86 8.40
C THR A 13 3.57 -11.22 7.27
N LEU A 14 2.78 -10.26 6.80
CA LEU A 14 1.86 -10.46 5.69
C LEU A 14 2.60 -10.70 4.37
N ALA A 15 3.72 -9.99 4.14
CA ALA A 15 4.55 -10.18 2.95
C ALA A 15 5.12 -11.61 2.91
N ALA A 16 5.58 -12.14 4.04
CA ALA A 16 6.09 -13.52 4.14
C ALA A 16 5.04 -14.58 3.77
N SER A 17 3.76 -14.27 3.89
CA SER A 17 2.66 -15.16 3.48
C SER A 17 2.43 -15.22 1.96
N LYS A 18 3.08 -14.34 1.18
CA LYS A 18 2.90 -14.21 -0.29
C LYS A 18 4.18 -14.65 -1.02
N ALA A 19 4.48 -15.95 -0.96
CA ALA A 19 5.62 -16.51 -1.65
C ALA A 19 5.57 -16.22 -3.16
N LYS A 20 6.69 -15.73 -3.74
CA LYS A 20 6.81 -15.31 -5.15
C LYS A 20 5.78 -14.25 -5.56
N GLY A 21 5.28 -13.47 -4.59
CA GLY A 21 4.25 -12.48 -4.81
C GLY A 21 4.76 -11.26 -5.57
N ARG A 22 3.83 -10.63 -6.29
CA ARG A 22 4.01 -9.29 -6.87
C ARG A 22 3.40 -8.28 -5.93
N PHE A 23 4.21 -7.34 -5.47
CA PHE A 23 3.85 -6.33 -4.48
C PHE A 23 3.77 -4.96 -5.12
N LEU A 24 2.82 -4.16 -4.66
CA LEU A 24 2.69 -2.74 -4.98
C LEU A 24 2.61 -1.95 -3.68
N GLU A 25 3.37 -0.88 -3.59
CA GLU A 25 3.28 0.11 -2.52
C GLU A 25 2.96 1.47 -3.12
N LEU A 26 1.93 2.11 -2.58
CA LEU A 26 1.51 3.47 -2.92
C LEU A 26 1.83 4.39 -1.75
N GLY A 27 2.91 5.17 -1.90
CA GLY A 27 3.50 6.01 -0.86
C GLY A 27 4.80 5.42 -0.30
N THR A 28 5.91 5.60 -1.04
CA THR A 28 7.25 5.15 -0.62
C THR A 28 7.78 5.93 0.57
N GLY A 29 7.57 7.25 0.56
CA GLY A 29 8.23 8.16 1.49
C GLY A 29 9.74 7.96 1.47
N THR A 30 10.35 7.84 2.65
CA THR A 30 11.79 7.54 2.79
C THR A 30 12.13 6.05 2.71
N GLY A 31 11.15 5.18 2.43
CA GLY A 31 11.35 3.74 2.24
C GLY A 31 11.22 2.88 3.50
N LEU A 32 10.64 3.40 4.58
CA LEU A 32 10.54 2.63 5.83
C LEU A 32 9.61 1.42 5.69
N SER A 33 8.39 1.62 5.20
CA SER A 33 7.44 0.52 4.90
C SER A 33 7.96 -0.40 3.82
N THR A 34 8.61 0.17 2.79
CA THR A 34 9.31 -0.58 1.72
C THR A 34 10.33 -1.56 2.30
N ALA A 35 11.15 -1.11 3.27
CA ALA A 35 12.15 -1.95 3.93
C ALA A 35 11.50 -3.14 4.68
N TRP A 36 10.39 -2.90 5.39
CA TRP A 36 9.66 -3.96 6.07
C TRP A 36 9.02 -4.97 5.10
N LEU A 37 8.48 -4.50 3.96
CA LEU A 37 7.97 -5.38 2.92
C LEU A 37 9.09 -6.26 2.36
N LEU A 38 10.23 -5.67 1.99
CA LEU A 38 11.39 -6.40 1.44
C LEU A 38 11.94 -7.44 2.43
N ASP A 39 11.97 -7.12 3.74
CA ASP A 39 12.42 -8.06 4.77
C ASP A 39 11.49 -9.28 4.91
N GLY A 40 10.20 -9.13 4.64
CA GLY A 40 9.24 -10.24 4.63
C GLY A 40 9.17 -11.02 3.31
N MET A 41 9.56 -10.41 2.20
CA MET A 41 9.43 -10.99 0.86
C MET A 41 10.49 -12.08 0.59
N CYS A 42 10.11 -13.12 -0.14
CA CYS A 42 11.08 -14.12 -0.62
C CYS A 42 11.91 -13.57 -1.81
N SER A 43 12.99 -14.26 -2.15
CA SER A 43 13.91 -13.87 -3.23
C SER A 43 13.26 -13.74 -4.61
N ASP A 44 12.22 -14.53 -4.87
CA ASP A 44 11.52 -14.59 -6.16
C ASP A 44 10.35 -13.60 -6.26
N SER A 45 10.10 -12.81 -5.22
CA SER A 45 9.07 -11.77 -5.20
C SER A 45 9.57 -10.48 -5.83
N THR A 46 8.63 -9.62 -6.25
CA THR A 46 8.95 -8.27 -6.78
C THR A 46 8.11 -7.22 -6.09
N LEU A 47 8.68 -6.04 -5.89
CA LEU A 47 8.01 -4.87 -5.31
C LEU A 47 8.17 -3.66 -6.22
N VAL A 48 7.06 -3.07 -6.61
CA VAL A 48 7.02 -1.72 -7.19
C VAL A 48 6.52 -0.77 -6.11
N THR A 49 7.25 0.30 -5.85
CA THR A 49 6.85 1.38 -4.95
C THR A 49 6.89 2.72 -5.66
N MET A 50 5.99 3.62 -5.31
CA MET A 50 5.92 4.94 -5.93
C MET A 50 5.68 6.05 -4.92
N ASP A 51 6.23 7.21 -5.22
CA ASP A 51 5.97 8.49 -4.54
C ASP A 51 6.15 9.64 -5.53
N ASN A 52 5.60 10.81 -5.25
CA ASN A 52 5.78 12.00 -6.08
C ASN A 52 6.90 12.94 -5.57
N ASP A 53 7.49 12.66 -4.42
CA ASP A 53 8.57 13.47 -3.84
C ASP A 53 9.94 12.83 -4.08
N GLN A 54 10.67 13.36 -5.09
CA GLN A 54 11.99 12.88 -5.43
C GLN A 54 12.98 12.97 -4.26
N THR A 55 12.85 13.95 -3.37
CA THR A 55 13.74 14.12 -2.21
C THR A 55 13.62 12.96 -1.23
N LEU A 56 12.39 12.50 -0.99
CA LEU A 56 12.13 11.33 -0.17
C LEU A 56 12.61 10.05 -0.86
N LEU A 57 12.36 9.92 -2.15
CA LEU A 57 12.81 8.78 -2.95
C LEU A 57 14.32 8.66 -3.03
N ASP A 58 15.07 9.76 -3.00
CA ASP A 58 16.54 9.74 -2.97
C ASP A 58 17.05 9.07 -1.68
N VAL A 59 16.34 9.24 -0.55
CA VAL A 59 16.64 8.53 0.71
C VAL A 59 16.35 7.03 0.53
N ALA A 60 15.18 6.67 0.04
CA ALA A 60 14.81 5.28 -0.22
C ALA A 60 15.81 4.60 -1.17
N HIS A 61 16.18 5.27 -2.25
CA HIS A 61 17.17 4.79 -3.22
C HIS A 61 18.55 4.53 -2.60
N ARG A 62 19.00 5.43 -1.71
CA ARG A 62 20.32 5.30 -1.03
C ARG A 62 20.39 4.05 -0.17
N HIS A 63 19.30 3.68 0.50
CA HIS A 63 19.26 2.59 1.45
C HIS A 63 18.78 1.27 0.86
N LEU A 64 17.88 1.31 -0.13
CA LEU A 64 17.19 0.13 -0.64
C LEU A 64 17.44 -0.13 -2.14
N GLY A 65 17.99 0.83 -2.87
CA GLY A 65 18.14 0.76 -4.33
C GLY A 65 19.03 -0.36 -4.86
N SER A 66 19.79 -1.03 -3.98
CA SER A 66 20.58 -2.23 -4.35
C SER A 66 19.77 -3.53 -4.33
N ASP A 67 18.56 -3.53 -3.77
CA ASP A 67 17.71 -4.73 -3.75
C ASP A 67 17.11 -4.98 -5.15
N THR A 68 17.50 -6.09 -5.76
CA THR A 68 17.09 -6.43 -7.12
C THR A 68 15.60 -6.74 -7.29
N ARG A 69 14.88 -6.95 -6.18
CA ARG A 69 13.43 -7.18 -6.17
C ARG A 69 12.64 -5.86 -6.24
N LEU A 70 13.31 -4.72 -5.98
CA LEU A 70 12.69 -3.41 -5.81
C LEU A 70 12.77 -2.56 -7.08
N ARG A 71 11.64 -1.96 -7.44
CA ARG A 71 11.54 -0.87 -8.42
C ARG A 71 10.91 0.35 -7.76
N ILE A 72 11.65 1.45 -7.70
CA ILE A 72 11.18 2.76 -7.19
C ILE A 72 10.77 3.62 -8.38
N VAL A 73 9.61 4.27 -8.29
CA VAL A 73 9.03 5.13 -9.34
C VAL A 73 8.71 6.49 -8.75
N CYS A 74 9.21 7.56 -9.39
CA CYS A 74 8.82 8.94 -9.09
C CYS A 74 7.75 9.39 -10.09
N GLU A 75 6.50 9.46 -9.64
CA GLU A 75 5.38 9.83 -10.50
C GLU A 75 4.22 10.37 -9.63
N ASP A 76 3.30 11.15 -10.24
CA ASP A 76 2.03 11.47 -9.59
C ASP A 76 1.21 10.19 -9.35
N GLY A 77 0.66 10.06 -8.15
CA GLY A 77 0.00 8.81 -7.73
C GLY A 77 -1.24 8.47 -8.55
N ASP A 78 -2.00 9.46 -8.99
CA ASP A 78 -3.20 9.25 -9.79
C ASP A 78 -2.84 8.78 -11.21
N GLU A 79 -1.81 9.39 -11.82
CA GLU A 79 -1.30 8.98 -13.14
C GLU A 79 -0.66 7.59 -13.08
N PHE A 80 0.09 7.29 -12.01
CA PHE A 80 0.66 5.98 -11.79
C PHE A 80 -0.43 4.88 -11.72
N VAL A 81 -1.47 5.07 -10.89
CA VAL A 81 -2.56 4.09 -10.77
C VAL A 81 -3.29 3.88 -12.10
N LYS A 82 -3.54 4.95 -12.87
CA LYS A 82 -4.13 4.86 -14.22
C LYS A 82 -3.25 4.05 -15.17
N SER A 83 -1.95 4.34 -15.18
CA SER A 83 -0.97 3.66 -16.03
C SER A 83 -0.92 2.16 -15.73
N VAL A 84 -0.78 1.79 -14.45
CA VAL A 84 -0.73 0.39 -14.03
C VAL A 84 -2.06 -0.33 -14.28
N SER A 85 -3.19 0.35 -14.11
CA SER A 85 -4.51 -0.24 -14.43
C SER A 85 -4.66 -0.53 -15.92
N SER A 86 -4.07 0.30 -16.77
CA SER A 86 -4.13 0.15 -18.23
C SER A 86 -3.16 -0.93 -18.75
N SER A 87 -2.06 -1.20 -18.03
CA SER A 87 -1.09 -2.24 -18.42
C SER A 87 -1.61 -3.66 -18.25
N GLY A 88 -2.67 -3.85 -17.46
CA GLY A 88 -3.19 -5.18 -17.11
C GLY A 88 -2.39 -5.89 -16.02
N ASP A 89 -1.43 -5.22 -15.39
CA ASP A 89 -0.67 -5.76 -14.27
C ASP A 89 -1.57 -6.13 -13.09
N LYS A 90 -1.18 -7.20 -12.38
CA LYS A 90 -1.86 -7.67 -11.18
C LYS A 90 -0.86 -7.92 -10.06
N PHE A 91 -1.35 -7.78 -8.82
CA PHE A 91 -0.54 -7.87 -7.61
C PHE A 91 -1.19 -8.82 -6.60
N ASP A 92 -0.35 -9.46 -5.81
CA ASP A 92 -0.77 -10.35 -4.72
C ASP A 92 -0.85 -9.61 -3.40
N PHE A 93 -0.25 -8.42 -3.36
CA PHE A 93 -0.23 -7.55 -2.20
C PHE A 93 -0.18 -6.08 -2.66
N ILE A 94 -1.07 -5.26 -2.12
CA ILE A 94 -1.02 -3.80 -2.30
C ILE A 94 -1.04 -3.14 -0.93
N PHE A 95 -0.06 -2.28 -0.64
CA PHE A 95 -0.04 -1.40 0.53
C PHE A 95 -0.35 0.03 0.09
N ALA A 96 -1.30 0.67 0.76
CA ALA A 96 -1.73 2.03 0.45
C ALA A 96 -1.56 2.96 1.65
N ASP A 97 -0.57 3.84 1.57
CA ASP A 97 -0.25 4.88 2.55
C ASP A 97 -0.21 6.29 1.92
N THR A 98 -0.88 6.47 0.80
CA THR A 98 -1.08 7.75 0.14
C THR A 98 -2.53 7.90 -0.33
N TRP A 99 -2.92 9.09 -0.79
CA TRP A 99 -4.31 9.35 -1.21
C TRP A 99 -4.69 8.67 -2.51
N ALA A 100 -3.74 8.54 -3.44
CA ALA A 100 -3.92 7.76 -4.66
C ALA A 100 -4.03 6.27 -4.33
N GLY A 101 -5.01 5.61 -4.91
CA GLY A 101 -5.30 4.21 -4.63
C GLY A 101 -6.00 3.94 -3.29
N LYS A 102 -6.14 4.96 -2.41
CA LYS A 102 -6.84 4.90 -1.13
C LYS A 102 -8.16 5.67 -1.20
N TYR A 103 -8.11 6.97 -1.43
CA TYR A 103 -9.32 7.82 -1.56
C TYR A 103 -9.65 8.16 -3.01
N ARG A 104 -8.65 8.20 -3.88
CA ARG A 104 -8.79 8.41 -5.33
C ARG A 104 -8.39 7.12 -6.05
N PHE A 105 -9.08 6.77 -7.12
CA PHE A 105 -8.82 5.58 -7.92
C PHE A 105 -8.87 4.25 -7.13
N ILE A 106 -9.67 4.20 -6.06
CA ILE A 106 -9.81 2.99 -5.22
C ILE A 106 -10.33 1.79 -6.02
N GLN A 107 -11.27 1.99 -6.96
CA GLN A 107 -11.83 0.89 -7.74
C GLN A 107 -10.79 0.27 -8.68
N GLU A 108 -10.00 1.12 -9.33
CA GLU A 108 -8.88 0.73 -10.18
C GLU A 108 -7.85 -0.05 -9.35
N THR A 109 -7.48 0.48 -8.19
CA THR A 109 -6.52 -0.17 -7.28
C THR A 109 -7.00 -1.53 -6.79
N LEU A 110 -8.25 -1.65 -6.38
CA LEU A 110 -8.84 -2.95 -6.02
C LEU A 110 -8.91 -3.91 -7.23
N GLY A 111 -9.09 -3.35 -8.43
CA GLY A 111 -9.04 -4.09 -9.69
C GLY A 111 -7.67 -4.70 -9.97
N LEU A 112 -6.58 -4.12 -9.47
CA LEU A 112 -5.22 -4.62 -9.64
C LEU A 112 -4.92 -5.90 -8.84
N LEU A 113 -5.73 -6.24 -7.84
CA LEU A 113 -5.49 -7.42 -7.02
C LEU A 113 -5.82 -8.73 -7.74
N ASN A 114 -4.94 -9.69 -7.59
CA ASN A 114 -5.22 -11.09 -7.86
C ASN A 114 -6.26 -11.63 -6.86
N ARG A 115 -6.92 -12.74 -7.23
CA ARG A 115 -7.71 -13.51 -6.26
C ARG A 115 -6.82 -13.96 -5.09
N HIS A 116 -7.31 -13.83 -3.87
CA HIS A 116 -6.58 -14.02 -2.61
C HIS A 116 -5.45 -12.99 -2.37
N GLY A 117 -5.36 -11.94 -3.19
CA GLY A 117 -4.49 -10.80 -2.95
C GLY A 117 -4.94 -10.00 -1.74
N LEU A 118 -3.98 -9.36 -1.07
CA LEU A 118 -4.21 -8.50 0.09
C LEU A 118 -4.12 -7.03 -0.32
N TYR A 119 -5.09 -6.24 0.12
CA TYR A 119 -5.03 -4.80 0.12
C TYR A 119 -4.96 -4.31 1.56
N VAL A 120 -3.86 -3.69 1.94
CA VAL A 120 -3.58 -3.20 3.29
C VAL A 120 -3.55 -1.68 3.27
N ILE A 121 -4.31 -1.05 4.15
CA ILE A 121 -4.47 0.39 4.21
C ILE A 121 -4.02 0.87 5.58
N ASP A 122 -3.12 1.84 5.61
CA ASP A 122 -2.66 2.51 6.83
C ASP A 122 -3.42 3.81 7.13
N ASP A 123 -3.18 4.39 8.31
CA ASP A 123 -3.76 5.66 8.74
C ASP A 123 -5.31 5.69 8.65
N MET A 124 -5.96 4.70 9.28
CA MET A 124 -7.42 4.59 9.27
C MET A 124 -8.07 4.98 10.61
N LEU A 125 -7.29 5.33 11.64
CA LEU A 125 -7.76 5.94 12.89
C LEU A 125 -7.38 7.42 12.93
N ARG A 126 -8.29 8.24 13.48
CA ARG A 126 -8.10 9.69 13.56
C ARG A 126 -6.79 10.06 14.25
N GLN A 127 -5.98 10.86 13.58
CA GLN A 127 -4.74 11.41 14.09
C GLN A 127 -4.89 12.92 14.39
N PRO A 128 -4.16 13.45 15.40
CA PRO A 128 -4.27 14.88 15.78
C PRO A 128 -3.85 15.86 14.68
N ASN A 129 -3.01 15.42 13.75
CA ASN A 129 -2.45 16.22 12.66
C ASN A 129 -3.22 16.10 11.33
N TRP A 130 -4.37 15.40 11.32
CA TRP A 130 -5.16 15.28 10.11
C TRP A 130 -5.84 16.61 9.75
N PRO A 131 -5.92 16.98 8.47
CA PRO A 131 -6.76 18.07 8.02
C PRO A 131 -8.25 17.74 8.30
N GLU A 132 -9.07 18.79 8.44
CA GLU A 132 -10.49 18.65 8.80
C GLU A 132 -11.30 17.80 7.82
N ASP A 133 -10.90 17.76 6.55
CA ASP A 133 -11.56 17.02 5.49
C ASP A 133 -11.11 15.53 5.39
N HIS A 134 -10.16 15.10 6.21
CA HIS A 134 -9.65 13.73 6.18
C HIS A 134 -10.62 12.71 6.81
N PRO A 135 -11.19 12.92 7.99
CA PRO A 135 -12.09 11.94 8.61
C PRO A 135 -13.27 11.53 7.72
N PRO A 136 -13.99 12.45 7.03
CA PRO A 136 -15.06 12.05 6.10
C PRO A 136 -14.59 11.17 4.93
N LYS A 137 -13.33 11.31 4.48
CA LYS A 137 -12.75 10.44 3.43
C LYS A 137 -12.56 9.01 3.95
N VAL A 138 -12.06 8.86 5.18
CA VAL A 138 -11.93 7.55 5.84
C VAL A 138 -13.28 6.86 5.98
N GLU A 139 -14.29 7.57 6.49
CA GLU A 139 -15.66 7.05 6.66
C GLU A 139 -16.24 6.59 5.30
N SER A 140 -16.07 7.40 4.26
CA SER A 140 -16.53 7.09 2.91
C SER A 140 -15.84 5.86 2.34
N LEU A 141 -14.52 5.74 2.54
CA LEU A 141 -13.74 4.57 2.11
C LEU A 141 -14.20 3.30 2.84
N LEU A 142 -14.36 3.35 4.15
CA LEU A 142 -14.84 2.21 4.94
C LEU A 142 -16.23 1.77 4.49
N ALA A 143 -17.16 2.72 4.30
CA ALA A 143 -18.50 2.43 3.82
C ALA A 143 -18.51 1.83 2.39
N LEU A 144 -17.58 2.23 1.52
CA LEU A 144 -17.40 1.65 0.20
C LEU A 144 -16.89 0.22 0.30
N LEU A 145 -15.86 -0.02 1.10
CA LEU A 145 -15.26 -1.34 1.26
C LEU A 145 -16.27 -2.33 1.87
N GLU A 146 -16.99 -1.95 2.91
CA GLU A 146 -18.00 -2.79 3.58
C GLU A 146 -19.15 -3.25 2.68
N LYS A 147 -19.44 -2.52 1.61
CA LYS A 147 -20.44 -2.92 0.60
C LYS A 147 -19.92 -3.95 -0.40
N ARG A 148 -18.60 -4.19 -0.44
CA ARG A 148 -17.99 -5.14 -1.37
C ARG A 148 -18.27 -6.56 -0.93
N LYS A 149 -18.78 -7.38 -1.86
CA LYS A 149 -19.03 -8.82 -1.64
C LYS A 149 -17.87 -9.70 -2.10
N ASP A 150 -16.95 -9.14 -2.83
CA ASP A 150 -15.77 -9.78 -3.40
C ASP A 150 -14.51 -9.58 -2.53
N PHE A 151 -14.69 -9.04 -1.30
CA PHE A 151 -13.63 -8.86 -0.32
C PHE A 151 -14.05 -9.30 1.08
N LEU A 152 -13.13 -9.95 1.80
CA LEU A 152 -13.19 -10.11 3.25
C LEU A 152 -12.40 -8.97 3.88
N ILE A 153 -12.99 -8.29 4.86
CA ILE A 153 -12.44 -7.05 5.42
C ILE A 153 -12.27 -7.18 6.93
N THR A 154 -11.09 -6.81 7.41
CA THR A 154 -10.81 -6.67 8.85
C THR A 154 -10.34 -5.25 9.14
N LYS A 155 -11.02 -4.57 10.05
CA LYS A 155 -10.64 -3.24 10.57
C LYS A 155 -9.94 -3.42 11.92
N MET A 156 -8.73 -2.93 12.04
CA MET A 156 -7.92 -3.05 13.24
C MET A 156 -7.78 -1.67 13.90
N ALA A 157 -8.40 -1.48 15.06
CA ALA A 157 -8.20 -0.30 15.92
C ALA A 157 -6.88 -0.44 16.69
N TRP A 158 -5.77 -0.48 15.98
CA TRP A 158 -4.44 -0.78 16.47
C TRP A 158 -3.42 0.11 15.76
N SER A 159 -2.41 0.65 16.49
CA SER A 159 -1.47 1.63 15.95
C SER A 159 -2.19 2.85 15.38
N CYS A 160 -1.87 3.29 14.19
CA CYS A 160 -2.54 4.37 13.44
C CYS A 160 -3.88 3.94 12.80
N GLY A 161 -4.29 2.69 13.01
CA GLY A 161 -5.47 2.09 12.36
C GLY A 161 -5.13 1.45 11.03
N VAL A 162 -5.34 0.14 10.94
CA VAL A 162 -5.05 -0.63 9.73
C VAL A 162 -6.31 -1.32 9.25
N VAL A 163 -6.55 -1.31 7.95
CA VAL A 163 -7.59 -2.11 7.31
C VAL A 163 -6.96 -3.11 6.37
N ILE A 164 -7.33 -4.38 6.51
CA ILE A 164 -6.88 -5.47 5.63
C ILE A 164 -8.08 -5.99 4.85
N CYS A 165 -7.96 -6.00 3.54
CA CYS A 165 -8.95 -6.56 2.63
C CYS A 165 -8.33 -7.72 1.86
N THR A 166 -9.01 -8.87 1.81
CA THR A 166 -8.61 -10.02 1.00
C THR A 166 -9.63 -10.24 -0.11
N LYS A 167 -9.17 -10.26 -1.36
CA LYS A 167 -10.03 -10.52 -2.53
C LYS A 167 -10.39 -12.00 -2.60
N ILE A 168 -11.68 -12.33 -2.74
CA ILE A 168 -12.19 -13.71 -2.80
C ILE A 168 -12.69 -14.10 -4.20
#